data_59feebdd97c277826a46a6dd40bd4625
#
_entry.id   59feebdd97c277826a46a6dd40bd4625
#
_cell.length_a   1.000
_cell.length_b   1.000
_cell.length_c   1.000
_cell.angle_alpha   90.00
_cell.angle_beta   90.00
_cell.angle_gamma   90.00
#
_symmetry.space_group_name_H-M   'P 1'
#
loop_
_entity.id
_entity.type
_entity.pdbx_description
1 polymer ?
#
loop_
_entity_poly.entity_id
_entity_poly.type
_entity_poly.pdbx_seq_one_letter_code
_entity_poly.pdbx_strand_id
1 'polypeptide(L)'
;MLIPLTPHTYFTQENRTVIELARAEGLDRQALTARAVRHFDNYSGCIPDETLRIIKTVTGKPEFASYPAHLSISHSGDYFALAISSRPVGIDLQEHRPVEAEKLAHRFFHPEEEAYVLAGGEFDKVMRFYRIWTAKEAYVKMTGTGIDGQFSKFSVLSLPQPISWIHMEEGYTLSVCGNTLLPLLF
;
A
#
# COMPACT_ATOMS: atom_id res chain seq x y z
N MET A 1 -9.22 9.79 -13.67
CA MET A 1 -8.85 8.81 -14.70
C MET A 1 -7.39 8.46 -14.46
N LEU A 2 -7.12 7.21 -14.07
CA LEU A 2 -5.75 6.71 -13.87
C LEU A 2 -5.20 6.31 -15.23
N ILE A 3 -4.07 6.88 -15.60
CA ILE A 3 -3.34 6.48 -16.80
C ILE A 3 -2.24 5.53 -16.33
N PRO A 4 -2.25 4.25 -16.70
CA PRO A 4 -1.14 3.38 -16.39
C PRO A 4 0.08 3.85 -17.19
N LEU A 5 1.08 4.35 -16.48
CA LEU A 5 2.40 4.64 -17.07
C LEU A 5 3.27 3.40 -16.80
N THR A 6 3.75 2.79 -17.87
CA THR A 6 4.58 1.58 -17.79
C THR A 6 5.86 1.79 -16.97
N PRO A 7 6.25 0.82 -16.10
CA PRO A 7 5.61 -0.47 -15.93
C PRO A 7 4.55 -0.57 -14.84
N HIS A 8 3.98 0.38 -14.23
CA HIS A 8 2.85 0.38 -13.28
C HIS A 8 2.90 1.62 -12.37
N THR A 9 2.83 2.79 -12.97
CA THR A 9 2.68 4.06 -12.22
C THR A 9 1.22 4.48 -12.26
N TYR A 10 0.64 4.75 -11.11
CA TYR A 10 -0.72 5.26 -10.98
C TYR A 10 -0.67 6.71 -10.48
N PHE A 11 -1.41 7.60 -11.13
CA PHE A 11 -1.45 9.02 -10.80
C PHE A 11 -2.90 9.47 -10.58
N THR A 12 -3.17 10.17 -9.47
CA THR A 12 -4.48 10.80 -9.21
C THR A 12 -4.32 12.31 -9.14
N GLN A 13 -5.23 13.05 -9.80
CA GLN A 13 -5.13 14.53 -9.89
C GLN A 13 -5.61 15.25 -8.63
N GLU A 14 -6.60 14.70 -7.91
CA GLU A 14 -7.27 15.43 -6.83
C GLU A 14 -6.48 15.53 -5.53
N ASN A 15 -5.58 14.58 -5.23
CA ASN A 15 -4.77 14.58 -4.02
C ASN A 15 -3.32 14.15 -4.28
N ARG A 16 -2.76 14.49 -5.41
CA ARG A 16 -1.37 14.19 -5.76
C ARG A 16 -0.83 12.93 -5.08
N THR A 17 -1.21 11.77 -5.56
CA THR A 17 -0.67 10.49 -5.10
C THR A 17 -0.09 9.76 -6.30
N VAL A 18 1.17 9.36 -6.20
CA VAL A 18 1.86 8.54 -7.17
C VAL A 18 2.13 7.18 -6.54
N ILE A 19 1.80 6.12 -7.27
CA ILE A 19 2.10 4.76 -6.86
C ILE A 19 3.00 4.16 -7.93
N GLU A 20 4.15 3.67 -7.50
CA GLU A 20 5.08 2.92 -8.32
C GLU A 20 5.06 1.46 -7.89
N LEU A 21 4.96 0.59 -8.87
CA LEU A 21 5.07 -0.85 -8.72
C LEU A 21 6.18 -1.34 -9.65
N ALA A 22 7.10 -2.13 -9.13
CA ALA A 22 8.22 -2.65 -9.89
C ALA A 22 8.56 -4.08 -9.46
N ARG A 23 9.19 -4.85 -10.36
CA ARG A 23 9.80 -6.12 -9.96
C ARG A 23 10.98 -5.87 -9.03
N ALA A 24 11.11 -6.70 -8.00
CA ALA A 24 12.14 -6.56 -6.97
C ALA A 24 13.53 -6.98 -7.47
N GLU A 25 13.59 -7.91 -8.44
CA GLU A 25 14.85 -8.39 -9.02
C GLU A 25 15.59 -7.24 -9.74
N GLY A 26 16.84 -7.00 -9.35
CA GLY A 26 17.67 -5.95 -9.94
C GLY A 26 17.18 -4.53 -9.71
N LEU A 27 16.22 -4.30 -8.80
CA LEU A 27 15.59 -3.00 -8.59
C LEU A 27 16.56 -2.00 -7.97
N ASP A 28 16.81 -0.92 -8.68
CA ASP A 28 17.37 0.31 -8.12
C ASP A 28 16.26 1.12 -7.43
N ARG A 29 16.21 1.00 -6.10
CA ARG A 29 15.18 1.69 -5.29
C ARG A 29 15.35 3.19 -5.30
N GLN A 30 16.59 3.70 -5.45
CA GLN A 30 16.84 5.14 -5.55
C GLN A 30 16.32 5.69 -6.87
N ALA A 31 16.61 5.01 -7.99
CA ALA A 31 16.07 5.39 -9.31
C ALA A 31 14.53 5.33 -9.34
N LEU A 32 13.92 4.31 -8.70
CA LEU A 32 12.47 4.21 -8.58
C LEU A 32 11.89 5.38 -7.79
N THR A 33 12.50 5.72 -6.64
CA THR A 33 12.07 6.85 -5.80
C THR A 33 12.21 8.17 -6.56
N ALA A 34 13.33 8.38 -7.27
CA ALA A 34 13.54 9.56 -8.11
C ALA A 34 12.48 9.69 -9.21
N ARG A 35 12.11 8.56 -9.83
CA ARG A 35 11.03 8.53 -10.83
C ARG A 35 9.68 8.91 -10.20
N ALA A 36 9.35 8.35 -9.04
CA ALA A 36 8.12 8.66 -8.32
C ALA A 36 8.03 10.14 -7.92
N VAL A 37 9.13 10.72 -7.43
CA VAL A 37 9.21 12.16 -7.08
C VAL A 37 9.04 13.03 -8.33
N ARG A 38 9.69 12.70 -9.45
CA ARG A 38 9.49 13.42 -10.71
C ARG A 38 8.03 13.41 -11.17
N HIS A 39 7.37 12.26 -11.10
CA HIS A 39 5.95 12.16 -11.43
C HIS A 39 5.09 12.95 -10.45
N PHE A 40 5.41 12.88 -9.17
CA PHE A 40 4.68 13.60 -8.13
C PHE A 40 4.76 15.12 -8.32
N ASP A 41 5.93 15.66 -8.65
CA ASP A 41 6.12 17.09 -8.87
C ASP A 41 5.81 17.54 -10.31
N ASN A 42 5.52 16.60 -11.22
CA ASN A 42 5.44 16.86 -12.66
C ASN A 42 6.73 17.53 -13.19
N TYR A 43 7.87 17.01 -12.75
CA TYR A 43 9.20 17.57 -13.01
C TYR A 43 10.05 16.63 -13.85
N SER A 44 10.70 17.17 -14.88
CA SER A 44 11.51 16.40 -15.83
C SER A 44 13.03 16.47 -15.57
N GLY A 45 13.46 17.26 -14.59
CA GLY A 45 14.88 17.44 -14.27
C GLY A 45 15.46 16.36 -13.36
N CYS A 46 16.73 16.55 -12.98
CA CYS A 46 17.41 15.72 -12.00
C CYS A 46 16.94 16.07 -10.60
N ILE A 47 16.61 15.07 -9.81
CA ILE A 47 16.29 15.23 -8.38
C ILE A 47 17.58 15.05 -7.59
N PRO A 48 17.98 16.03 -6.75
CA PRO A 48 19.14 15.88 -5.90
C PRO A 48 19.03 14.69 -4.92
N ASP A 49 20.13 13.98 -4.68
CA ASP A 49 20.14 12.79 -3.83
C ASP A 49 19.71 13.09 -2.38
N GLU A 50 20.04 14.28 -1.86
CA GLU A 50 19.56 14.71 -0.54
C GLU A 50 18.03 14.80 -0.45
N THR A 51 17.34 15.13 -1.55
CA THR A 51 15.86 15.14 -1.64
C THR A 51 15.29 13.73 -1.50
N LEU A 52 16.02 12.73 -2.03
CA LEU A 52 15.61 11.32 -2.01
C LEU A 52 15.99 10.60 -0.72
N ARG A 53 16.67 11.27 0.20
CA ARG A 53 17.12 10.67 1.45
C ARG A 53 15.92 10.23 2.30
N ILE A 54 15.84 8.94 2.55
CA ILE A 54 14.80 8.32 3.39
C ILE A 54 15.40 8.05 4.77
N ILE A 55 14.67 8.44 5.81
CA ILE A 55 14.95 8.13 7.21
C ILE A 55 13.84 7.26 7.77
N LYS A 56 14.07 6.63 8.92
CA LYS A 56 13.02 5.91 9.65
C LYS A 56 12.62 6.72 10.87
N THR A 57 11.32 6.86 11.10
CA THR A 57 10.77 7.40 12.35
C THR A 57 11.07 6.47 13.53
N VAL A 58 10.73 6.89 14.73
CA VAL A 58 10.85 6.06 15.95
C VAL A 58 10.00 4.79 15.88
N THR A 59 8.90 4.82 15.12
CA THR A 59 8.03 3.65 14.86
C THR A 59 8.51 2.80 13.68
N GLY A 60 9.63 3.16 13.04
CA GLY A 60 10.19 2.46 11.88
C GLY A 60 9.55 2.83 10.53
N LYS A 61 8.60 3.77 10.50
CA LYS A 61 7.98 4.24 9.25
C LYS A 61 9.02 4.98 8.40
N PRO A 62 9.14 4.65 7.09
CA PRO A 62 10.01 5.40 6.19
C PRO A 62 9.39 6.77 5.88
N GLU A 63 10.22 7.82 5.94
CA GLU A 63 9.86 9.20 5.58
C GLU A 63 11.01 9.86 4.83
N PHE A 64 10.70 10.85 4.00
CA PHE A 64 11.73 11.71 3.42
C PHE A 64 12.34 12.61 4.50
N ALA A 65 13.65 12.77 4.47
CA ALA A 65 14.36 13.62 5.44
C ALA A 65 14.05 15.11 5.29
N SER A 66 13.82 15.57 4.05
CA SER A 66 13.65 16.98 3.72
C SER A 66 12.64 17.26 2.60
N TYR A 67 12.09 16.24 1.95
CA TYR A 67 11.11 16.43 0.89
C TYR A 67 9.67 16.46 1.46
N PRO A 68 8.84 17.47 1.11
CA PRO A 68 7.55 17.72 1.75
C PRO A 68 6.43 16.83 1.21
N ALA A 69 6.64 15.52 1.21
CA ALA A 69 5.63 14.54 0.84
C ALA A 69 5.66 13.34 1.77
N HIS A 70 4.52 12.66 1.87
CA HIS A 70 4.40 11.41 2.61
C HIS A 70 4.85 10.25 1.74
N LEU A 71 5.54 9.29 2.36
CA LEU A 71 6.07 8.11 1.72
C LEU A 71 5.54 6.85 2.41
N SER A 72 5.20 5.84 1.63
CA SER A 72 4.94 4.49 2.14
C SER A 72 5.52 3.46 1.18
N ILE A 73 6.05 2.38 1.74
CA ILE A 73 6.77 1.34 1.00
C ILE A 73 6.28 -0.04 1.44
N SER A 74 6.16 -0.94 0.49
CA SER A 74 5.93 -2.36 0.75
C SER A 74 6.65 -3.23 -0.27
N HIS A 75 6.98 -4.45 0.10
CA HIS A 75 7.50 -5.46 -0.82
C HIS A 75 7.02 -6.85 -0.38
N SER A 76 6.72 -7.69 -1.35
CA SER A 76 6.38 -9.10 -1.11
C SER A 76 6.62 -9.90 -2.38
N GLY A 77 7.22 -11.12 -2.24
CA GLY A 77 7.57 -11.93 -3.38
C GLY A 77 8.42 -11.14 -4.40
N ASP A 78 7.98 -11.17 -5.63
CA ASP A 78 8.70 -10.55 -6.76
C ASP A 78 8.45 -9.06 -6.95
N TYR A 79 7.65 -8.42 -6.08
CA TYR A 79 7.26 -7.04 -6.28
C TYR A 79 7.65 -6.10 -5.14
N PHE A 80 7.91 -4.87 -5.53
CA PHE A 80 8.14 -3.72 -4.68
C PHE A 80 7.14 -2.63 -5.03
N ALA A 81 6.50 -2.05 -4.02
CA ALA A 81 5.51 -0.99 -4.16
C ALA A 81 5.92 0.23 -3.34
N LEU A 82 5.74 1.42 -3.91
CA LEU A 82 6.04 2.70 -3.30
C LEU A 82 4.90 3.67 -3.57
N ALA A 83 4.46 4.40 -2.55
CA ALA A 83 3.49 5.47 -2.68
C ALA A 83 4.09 6.79 -2.17
N ILE A 84 3.94 7.87 -2.96
CA ILE A 84 4.25 9.26 -2.57
C ILE A 84 2.96 10.06 -2.64
N SER A 85 2.65 10.82 -1.59
CA SER A 85 1.41 11.59 -1.52
C SER A 85 1.60 12.92 -0.81
N SER A 86 0.79 13.93 -1.19
CA SER A 86 0.69 15.20 -0.48
C SER A 86 0.00 15.09 0.89
N ARG A 87 -0.62 13.95 1.18
CA ARG A 87 -1.31 13.65 2.44
C ARG A 87 -0.87 12.29 2.99
N PRO A 88 -1.11 11.99 4.27
CA PRO A 88 -0.78 10.68 4.82
C PRO A 88 -1.28 9.54 3.93
N VAL A 89 -0.39 8.60 3.63
CA VAL A 89 -0.62 7.44 2.77
C VAL A 89 0.02 6.21 3.36
N GLY A 90 -0.62 5.07 3.16
CA GLY A 90 -0.08 3.76 3.44
C GLY A 90 -0.30 2.82 2.27
N ILE A 91 0.68 1.99 1.98
CA ILE A 91 0.61 0.97 0.94
C ILE A 91 1.06 -0.37 1.50
N ASP A 92 0.33 -1.43 1.18
CA ASP A 92 0.76 -2.79 1.50
C ASP A 92 0.51 -3.74 0.35
N LEU A 93 1.51 -4.59 0.12
CA LEU A 93 1.57 -5.59 -0.93
C LEU A 93 1.86 -6.95 -0.30
N GLN A 94 1.06 -7.96 -0.65
CA GLN A 94 1.28 -9.33 -0.20
C GLN A 94 1.14 -10.33 -1.34
N GLU A 95 2.13 -11.23 -1.43
CA GLU A 95 2.03 -12.47 -2.18
C GLU A 95 1.08 -13.43 -1.47
N HIS A 96 0.16 -14.03 -2.22
CA HIS A 96 -0.72 -15.04 -1.66
C HIS A 96 0.03 -16.36 -1.46
N ARG A 97 0.18 -16.77 -0.22
CA ARG A 97 0.70 -18.07 0.17
C ARG A 97 -0.41 -18.90 0.80
N PRO A 98 -0.31 -20.22 0.77
CA PRO A 98 -1.24 -21.06 1.53
C PRO A 98 -1.25 -20.64 3.00
N VAL A 99 -2.42 -20.24 3.50
CA VAL A 99 -2.62 -19.82 4.90
C VAL A 99 -3.91 -20.41 5.46
N GLU A 100 -3.96 -20.63 6.78
CA GLU A 100 -5.19 -20.97 7.47
C GLU A 100 -6.02 -19.70 7.69
N ALA A 101 -6.63 -19.19 6.59
CA ALA A 101 -7.28 -17.88 6.53
C ALA A 101 -8.32 -17.70 7.66
N GLU A 102 -9.12 -18.72 7.97
CA GLU A 102 -10.13 -18.68 9.02
C GLU A 102 -9.49 -18.49 10.40
N LYS A 103 -8.47 -19.30 10.73
CA LYS A 103 -7.79 -19.22 12.05
C LYS A 103 -7.09 -17.88 12.23
N LEU A 104 -6.47 -17.37 11.17
CA LEU A 104 -5.79 -16.07 11.21
C LEU A 104 -6.79 -14.92 11.30
N ALA A 105 -7.90 -14.99 10.56
CA ALA A 105 -8.96 -14.00 10.66
C ALA A 105 -9.56 -13.97 12.07
N HIS A 106 -9.91 -15.13 12.63
CA HIS A 106 -10.41 -15.24 14.01
C HIS A 106 -9.44 -14.64 15.04
N ARG A 107 -8.16 -14.83 14.86
CA ARG A 107 -7.13 -14.36 15.80
C ARG A 107 -6.85 -12.86 15.72
N PHE A 108 -6.86 -12.30 14.51
CA PHE A 108 -6.32 -10.97 14.27
C PHE A 108 -7.34 -9.95 13.78
N PHE A 109 -8.46 -10.36 13.21
CA PHE A 109 -9.39 -9.44 12.59
C PHE A 109 -10.51 -8.98 13.52
N HIS A 110 -11.13 -7.87 13.16
CA HIS A 110 -12.38 -7.45 13.78
C HIS A 110 -13.49 -8.46 13.42
N PRO A 111 -14.49 -8.70 14.28
CA PRO A 111 -15.57 -9.69 14.01
C PRO A 111 -16.28 -9.47 12.66
N GLU A 112 -16.46 -8.22 12.23
CA GLU A 112 -17.06 -7.88 10.92
C GLU A 112 -16.19 -8.36 9.75
N GLU A 113 -14.87 -8.25 9.87
CA GLU A 113 -13.91 -8.68 8.86
C GLU A 113 -13.74 -10.21 8.85
N GLU A 114 -13.76 -10.83 10.03
CA GLU A 114 -13.81 -12.29 10.14
C GLU A 114 -15.05 -12.82 9.42
N ALA A 115 -16.23 -12.26 9.67
CA ALA A 115 -17.47 -12.61 8.98
C ALA A 115 -17.35 -12.44 7.46
N TYR A 116 -16.71 -11.36 6.99
CA TYR A 116 -16.45 -11.13 5.57
C TYR A 116 -15.57 -12.23 4.96
N VAL A 117 -14.50 -12.65 5.66
CA VAL A 117 -13.62 -13.74 5.18
C VAL A 117 -14.39 -15.06 5.13
N LEU A 118 -15.13 -15.38 6.19
CA LEU A 118 -15.87 -16.66 6.31
C LEU A 118 -17.04 -16.79 5.32
N ALA A 119 -17.61 -15.68 4.87
CA ALA A 119 -18.70 -15.68 3.88
C ALA A 119 -18.26 -16.13 2.47
N GLY A 120 -16.94 -16.26 2.21
CA GLY A 120 -16.41 -16.79 0.94
C GLY A 120 -16.41 -18.31 0.88
N GLY A 121 -16.47 -18.87 -0.35
CA GLY A 121 -16.10 -20.28 -0.59
C GLY A 121 -14.61 -20.50 -0.30
N GLU A 122 -14.19 -21.79 -0.22
CA GLU A 122 -12.80 -22.14 0.17
C GLU A 122 -11.73 -21.37 -0.62
N PHE A 123 -11.93 -21.21 -1.91
CA PHE A 123 -11.00 -20.48 -2.78
C PHE A 123 -11.02 -18.96 -2.50
N ASP A 124 -12.17 -18.40 -2.17
CA ASP A 124 -12.36 -16.98 -1.95
C ASP A 124 -11.84 -16.52 -0.58
N LYS A 125 -11.83 -17.41 0.43
CA LYS A 125 -11.39 -17.08 1.80
C LYS A 125 -9.97 -16.57 1.85
N VAL A 126 -9.05 -17.21 1.13
CA VAL A 126 -7.63 -16.78 1.07
C VAL A 126 -7.52 -15.38 0.45
N MET A 127 -8.24 -15.13 -0.67
CA MET A 127 -8.23 -13.83 -1.31
C MET A 127 -8.85 -12.74 -0.42
N ARG A 128 -9.98 -13.05 0.24
CA ARG A 128 -10.64 -12.13 1.18
C ARG A 128 -9.76 -11.85 2.40
N PHE A 129 -9.07 -12.87 2.92
CA PHE A 129 -8.09 -12.71 3.99
C PHE A 129 -7.00 -11.71 3.60
N TYR A 130 -6.36 -11.89 2.44
CA TYR A 130 -5.30 -10.98 1.97
C TYR A 130 -5.81 -9.57 1.70
N ARG A 131 -7.04 -9.40 1.21
CA ARG A 131 -7.68 -8.08 1.07
C ARG A 131 -7.78 -7.35 2.40
N ILE A 132 -8.28 -8.02 3.44
CA ILE A 132 -8.38 -7.41 4.78
C ILE A 132 -7.00 -7.18 5.36
N TRP A 133 -6.11 -8.16 5.27
CA TRP A 133 -4.75 -8.06 5.80
C TRP A 133 -4.00 -6.85 5.24
N THR A 134 -3.89 -6.76 3.90
CA THR A 134 -3.20 -5.66 3.23
C THR A 134 -3.86 -4.31 3.50
N ALA A 135 -5.18 -4.25 3.61
CA ALA A 135 -5.91 -3.04 3.95
C ALA A 135 -5.57 -2.55 5.37
N LYS A 136 -5.51 -3.47 6.35
CA LYS A 136 -5.11 -3.16 7.74
C LYS A 136 -3.66 -2.69 7.81
N GLU A 137 -2.74 -3.39 7.15
CA GLU A 137 -1.34 -2.99 7.06
C GLU A 137 -1.18 -1.61 6.40
N ALA A 138 -1.87 -1.34 5.30
CA ALA A 138 -1.86 -0.04 4.65
C ALA A 138 -2.38 1.06 5.58
N TYR A 139 -3.46 0.81 6.32
CA TYR A 139 -3.97 1.76 7.31
C TYR A 139 -2.97 2.06 8.43
N VAL A 140 -2.37 1.02 9.01
CA VAL A 140 -1.35 1.16 10.07
C VAL A 140 -0.11 1.90 9.55
N LYS A 141 0.33 1.62 8.33
CA LYS A 141 1.43 2.35 7.67
C LYS A 141 1.06 3.82 7.42
N MET A 142 -0.19 4.12 7.04
CA MET A 142 -0.66 5.49 6.87
C MET A 142 -0.63 6.26 8.19
N THR A 143 -1.18 5.68 9.26
CA THR A 143 -1.24 6.33 10.58
C THR A 143 0.12 6.35 11.29
N GLY A 144 1.02 5.43 10.97
CA GLY A 144 2.32 5.30 11.63
C GLY A 144 2.25 4.72 13.04
N THR A 145 1.13 4.11 13.42
CA THR A 145 0.92 3.56 14.78
C THR A 145 1.70 2.28 15.07
N GLY A 146 2.23 1.64 14.03
CA GLY A 146 2.90 0.32 14.17
C GLY A 146 1.91 -0.84 14.32
N ILE A 147 2.45 -2.06 14.25
CA ILE A 147 1.65 -3.31 14.35
C ILE A 147 1.62 -3.76 15.82
N ASP A 148 0.93 -3.05 16.68
CA ASP A 148 0.91 -3.32 18.13
C ASP A 148 -0.22 -4.28 18.56
N GLY A 149 -0.55 -5.28 17.75
CA GLY A 149 -1.65 -6.22 18.06
C GLY A 149 -3.04 -5.57 18.09
N GLN A 150 -3.20 -4.40 17.47
CA GLN A 150 -4.44 -3.61 17.45
C GLN A 150 -5.40 -3.99 16.31
N PHE A 151 -5.03 -4.95 15.46
CA PHE A 151 -5.81 -5.30 14.27
C PHE A 151 -7.27 -5.68 14.58
N SER A 152 -7.52 -6.36 15.68
CA SER A 152 -8.89 -6.72 16.09
C SER A 152 -9.73 -5.55 16.62
N LYS A 153 -9.12 -4.40 16.89
CA LYS A 153 -9.80 -3.24 17.50
C LYS A 153 -10.47 -2.30 16.53
N PHE A 154 -10.19 -2.42 15.23
CA PHE A 154 -10.81 -1.61 14.20
C PHE A 154 -11.14 -2.45 12.97
N SER A 155 -12.15 -2.04 12.21
CA SER A 155 -12.56 -2.67 10.95
C SER A 155 -12.22 -1.77 9.76
N VAL A 156 -11.48 -2.29 8.77
CA VAL A 156 -11.21 -1.57 7.53
C VAL A 156 -12.45 -1.45 6.65
N LEU A 157 -13.49 -2.22 6.92
CA LEU A 157 -14.76 -2.17 6.19
C LEU A 157 -15.62 -0.97 6.60
N SER A 158 -15.33 -0.36 7.76
CA SER A 158 -16.08 0.78 8.33
C SER A 158 -15.22 2.01 8.61
N LEU A 159 -13.97 2.05 8.14
CA LEU A 159 -13.11 3.23 8.28
C LEU A 159 -13.61 4.41 7.44
N PRO A 160 -13.49 5.66 7.97
CA PRO A 160 -13.76 6.86 7.19
C PRO A 160 -12.70 7.13 6.11
N GLN A 161 -11.49 6.58 6.26
CA GLN A 161 -10.42 6.69 5.27
C GLN A 161 -10.66 5.70 4.15
N PRO A 162 -10.66 6.15 2.89
CA PRO A 162 -10.82 5.25 1.76
C PRO A 162 -9.64 4.29 1.62
N ILE A 163 -9.97 3.04 1.34
CA ILE A 163 -9.02 2.00 0.97
C ILE A 163 -9.31 1.61 -0.47
N SER A 164 -8.25 1.60 -1.27
CA SER A 164 -8.30 1.13 -2.65
C SER A 164 -7.51 -0.16 -2.79
N TRP A 165 -8.13 -1.18 -3.40
CA TRP A 165 -7.44 -2.39 -3.82
C TRP A 165 -7.04 -2.23 -5.28
N ILE A 166 -5.76 -2.41 -5.56
CA ILE A 166 -5.22 -2.33 -6.92
C ILE A 166 -5.12 -3.74 -7.47
N HIS A 167 -5.69 -3.91 -8.67
CA HIS A 167 -5.58 -5.20 -9.36
C HIS A 167 -4.12 -5.50 -9.67
N MET A 168 -3.69 -6.69 -9.29
CA MET A 168 -2.37 -7.24 -9.53
C MET A 168 -2.50 -8.52 -10.36
N GLU A 169 -1.38 -9.02 -10.85
CA GLU A 169 -1.29 -10.38 -11.38
C GLU A 169 -1.81 -11.39 -10.35
N GLU A 170 -2.24 -12.56 -10.82
CA GLU A 170 -2.71 -13.64 -9.95
C GLU A 170 -1.72 -13.92 -8.82
N GLY A 171 -2.24 -14.11 -7.62
CA GLY A 171 -1.42 -14.42 -6.44
C GLY A 171 -0.91 -13.23 -5.66
N TYR A 172 -1.34 -11.99 -5.96
CA TYR A 172 -0.96 -10.80 -5.19
C TYR A 172 -2.19 -9.93 -4.84
N THR A 173 -2.08 -9.26 -3.70
CA THR A 173 -3.00 -8.17 -3.32
C THR A 173 -2.19 -6.94 -2.94
N LEU A 174 -2.56 -5.80 -3.50
CA LEU A 174 -2.03 -4.48 -3.19
C LEU A 174 -3.16 -3.59 -2.68
N SER A 175 -2.97 -3.02 -1.49
CA SER A 175 -3.90 -2.05 -0.89
C SER A 175 -3.24 -0.71 -0.66
N VAL A 176 -3.99 0.35 -0.90
CA VAL A 176 -3.58 1.73 -0.60
C VAL A 176 -4.63 2.37 0.29
N CYS A 177 -4.19 2.93 1.42
CA CYS A 177 -5.00 3.70 2.34
C CYS A 177 -4.54 5.16 2.35
N GLY A 178 -5.48 6.09 2.22
CA GLY A 178 -5.18 7.52 2.19
C GLY A 178 -6.42 8.34 1.88
N ASN A 179 -6.26 9.64 1.73
CA ASN A 179 -7.39 10.54 1.41
C ASN A 179 -7.76 10.53 -0.08
N THR A 180 -7.24 9.61 -0.86
CA THR A 180 -7.47 9.50 -2.30
C THR A 180 -8.16 8.17 -2.58
N LEU A 181 -9.40 8.22 -3.06
CA LEU A 181 -9.99 7.07 -3.73
C LEU A 181 -9.27 6.90 -5.06
N LEU A 182 -8.46 5.86 -5.16
CA LEU A 182 -8.01 5.38 -6.46
C LEU A 182 -9.21 4.72 -7.13
N PRO A 183 -9.61 5.11 -8.36
CA PRO A 183 -10.66 4.39 -9.05
C PRO A 183 -10.27 2.92 -9.14
N LEU A 184 -11.21 2.04 -8.78
CA LEU A 184 -11.05 0.60 -8.98
C LEU A 184 -10.81 0.38 -10.48
N LEU A 185 -9.62 -0.04 -10.83
CA LEU A 185 -9.34 -0.56 -12.16
C LEU A 185 -9.82 -2.02 -12.15
N PHE A 186 -10.96 -2.24 -12.79
CA PHE A 186 -11.46 -3.57 -13.13
C PHE A 186 -10.75 -4.08 -14.37
#